data_6447f3461dcd51095571f8f310922c22
#
_entry.id   6447f3461dcd51095571f8f310922c22
#
_cell.length_a   1.000
_cell.length_b   1.000
_cell.length_c   1.000
_cell.angle_alpha   90.00
_cell.angle_beta   90.00
_cell.angle_gamma   90.00
#
_symmetry.space_group_name_H-M   'P 1'
#
loop_
_entity.id
_entity.type
_entity.pdbx_description
1 polymer ?
#
loop_
_entity_poly.entity_id
_entity_poly.type
_entity_poly.pdbx_seq_one_letter_code
_entity_poly.pdbx_strand_id
1 'polypeptide(L)'
;MRGCRFFIFPILMHAFGLYTKCVHVFSFKCTLFCIPLHHEAINLMSKELFKRIDSVIRSERLYANVDLMREDVMRRFGISRHRLNDLLNQYAGGLSFPQYINNIRVKEACELITHHPEMSITEIAFEVGFTPPNLRDQFKRRYGMTPTKYRTYLV
;
A
#
# COMPACT_ATOMS: atom_id res chain seq x y z
N MET A 1 -12.81 -36.91 0.97
CA MET A 1 -12.73 -38.17 1.75
C MET A 1 -11.32 -38.35 2.26
N ARG A 2 -11.15 -38.42 3.57
CA ARG A 2 -10.08 -38.75 4.51
C ARG A 2 -9.76 -37.52 5.33
N GLY A 3 -10.32 -37.28 6.44
CA GLY A 3 -10.59 -37.85 7.71
C GLY A 3 -9.34 -37.89 8.58
N CYS A 4 -8.84 -36.71 9.13
CA CYS A 4 -7.85 -36.74 10.21
C CYS A 4 -8.53 -37.12 11.53
N ARG A 5 -8.41 -38.39 11.87
CA ARG A 5 -8.72 -38.93 13.19
C ARG A 5 -7.57 -38.52 14.14
N PHE A 6 -7.81 -37.56 14.99
CA PHE A 6 -7.04 -37.29 16.19
C PHE A 6 -7.94 -37.48 17.41
N PHE A 7 -8.27 -38.73 17.67
CA PHE A 7 -8.81 -39.16 18.96
C PHE A 7 -8.18 -40.53 19.24
N ILE A 8 -7.36 -40.57 20.25
CA ILE A 8 -6.98 -41.69 21.14
C ILE A 8 -5.56 -41.37 21.65
N PHE A 9 -5.45 -40.54 22.69
CA PHE A 9 -4.31 -40.61 23.62
C PHE A 9 -4.56 -39.78 24.91
N PRO A 10 -5.55 -40.12 25.73
CA PRO A 10 -5.51 -39.64 27.12
C PRO A 10 -5.73 -40.71 28.18
N ILE A 11 -5.44 -42.01 27.95
CA ILE A 11 -5.77 -43.01 28.97
C ILE A 11 -4.54 -43.68 29.63
N LEU A 12 -3.31 -43.35 29.24
CA LEU A 12 -2.15 -44.08 29.78
C LEU A 12 -1.03 -43.22 30.37
N MET A 13 -1.31 -42.06 30.97
CA MET A 13 -0.28 -41.28 31.70
C MET A 13 -0.76 -40.81 33.08
N HIS A 14 -1.38 -41.68 33.85
CA HIS A 14 -1.74 -41.40 35.23
C HIS A 14 -0.73 -41.99 36.23
N ALA A 15 0.55 -41.99 35.89
CA ALA A 15 1.60 -42.32 36.83
C ALA A 15 2.84 -41.45 36.57
N PHE A 16 3.20 -40.71 37.59
CA PHE A 16 4.46 -39.98 37.75
C PHE A 16 4.64 -38.64 37.05
N GLY A 17 4.56 -37.57 37.84
CA GLY A 17 5.37 -36.36 37.99
C GLY A 17 6.11 -35.69 36.80
N LEU A 18 5.95 -36.16 35.56
CA LEU A 18 6.64 -35.66 34.37
C LEU A 18 5.78 -34.78 33.46
N TYR A 19 4.48 -34.64 33.83
CA TYR A 19 3.53 -33.89 32.99
C TYR A 19 3.75 -32.36 33.01
N THR A 20 4.23 -31.84 34.14
CA THR A 20 4.42 -30.38 34.32
C THR A 20 5.65 -29.83 33.57
N LYS A 21 6.69 -30.64 33.32
CA LYS A 21 7.87 -30.18 32.59
C LYS A 21 7.72 -30.24 31.06
N CYS A 22 6.90 -31.16 30.56
CA CYS A 22 6.68 -31.30 29.11
C CYS A 22 5.75 -30.21 28.53
N VAL A 23 4.75 -29.78 29.31
CA VAL A 23 3.81 -28.73 28.87
C VAL A 23 4.49 -27.36 28.76
N HIS A 24 5.44 -27.06 29.68
CA HIS A 24 6.19 -25.80 29.63
C HIS A 24 7.17 -25.71 28.46
N VAL A 25 7.81 -26.81 28.09
CA VAL A 25 8.78 -26.82 26.96
C VAL A 25 8.06 -26.84 25.61
N PHE A 26 6.89 -27.47 25.52
CA PHE A 26 6.11 -27.48 24.26
C PHE A 26 5.39 -26.16 24.00
N SER A 27 4.90 -25.51 25.07
CA SER A 27 4.28 -24.16 24.98
C SER A 27 5.31 -23.10 24.60
N PHE A 28 6.54 -23.19 25.10
CA PHE A 28 7.59 -22.21 24.81
C PHE A 28 8.16 -22.32 23.38
N LYS A 29 8.25 -23.55 22.84
CA LYS A 29 8.66 -23.75 21.44
C LYS A 29 7.56 -23.39 20.43
N CYS A 30 6.29 -23.58 20.78
CA CYS A 30 5.16 -23.22 19.90
C CYS A 30 4.97 -21.71 19.81
N THR A 31 5.16 -20.96 20.91
CA THR A 31 5.10 -19.50 20.90
C THR A 31 6.26 -18.86 20.13
N LEU A 32 7.47 -19.43 20.20
CA LEU A 32 8.63 -18.91 19.44
C LEU A 32 8.54 -19.15 17.93
N PHE A 33 7.78 -20.15 17.50
CA PHE A 33 7.64 -20.47 16.05
C PHE A 33 6.38 -19.85 15.42
N CYS A 34 5.32 -19.57 16.20
CA CYS A 34 4.11 -18.93 15.69
C CYS A 34 4.23 -17.41 15.52
N ILE A 35 5.06 -16.72 16.29
CA ILE A 35 5.21 -15.27 16.26
C ILE A 35 5.74 -14.78 14.90
N PRO A 36 6.81 -15.32 14.30
CA PRO A 36 7.31 -14.88 13.01
C PRO A 36 6.32 -15.14 11.86
N LEU A 37 5.67 -16.30 11.83
CA LEU A 37 4.67 -16.64 10.82
C LEU A 37 3.44 -15.71 10.84
N HIS A 38 3.00 -15.31 12.02
CA HIS A 38 1.89 -14.39 12.16
C HIS A 38 2.24 -12.96 11.69
N HIS A 39 3.46 -12.52 11.98
CA HIS A 39 3.95 -11.20 11.54
C HIS A 39 4.12 -11.14 10.01
N GLU A 40 4.66 -12.19 9.40
CA GLU A 40 4.79 -12.28 7.94
C GLU A 40 3.44 -12.30 7.24
N ALA A 41 2.47 -13.04 7.76
CA ALA A 41 1.11 -13.08 7.22
C ALA A 41 0.42 -11.71 7.30
N ILE A 42 0.55 -10.98 8.41
CA ILE A 42 0.01 -9.63 8.56
C ILE A 42 0.67 -8.66 7.58
N ASN A 43 1.99 -8.74 7.40
CA ASN A 43 2.70 -7.90 6.44
C ASN A 43 2.28 -8.20 5.00
N LEU A 44 2.11 -9.48 4.65
CA LEU A 44 1.63 -9.87 3.32
C LEU A 44 0.23 -9.32 3.05
N MET A 45 -0.71 -9.49 3.98
CA MET A 45 -2.06 -8.93 3.88
C MET A 45 -2.05 -7.40 3.77
N SER A 46 -1.16 -6.73 4.48
CA SER A 46 -1.00 -5.27 4.44
C SER A 46 -0.50 -4.81 3.09
N LYS A 47 0.49 -5.51 2.53
CA LYS A 47 1.05 -5.23 1.21
C LYS A 47 0.01 -5.43 0.11
N GLU A 48 -0.77 -6.51 0.16
CA GLU A 48 -1.83 -6.76 -0.82
C GLU A 48 -2.95 -5.71 -0.73
N LEU A 49 -3.32 -5.30 0.48
CA LEU A 49 -4.29 -4.21 0.66
C LEU A 49 -3.76 -2.90 0.05
N PHE A 50 -2.50 -2.54 0.31
CA PHE A 50 -1.89 -1.34 -0.28
C PHE A 50 -1.86 -1.41 -1.81
N LYS A 51 -1.44 -2.54 -2.39
CA LYS A 51 -1.46 -2.75 -3.85
C LYS A 51 -2.86 -2.59 -4.43
N ARG A 52 -3.87 -3.12 -3.76
CA ARG A 52 -5.27 -2.98 -4.19
C ARG A 52 -5.72 -1.52 -4.16
N ILE A 53 -5.35 -0.75 -3.12
CA ILE A 53 -5.64 0.68 -3.03
C ILE A 53 -4.94 1.43 -4.19
N ASP A 54 -3.64 1.20 -4.41
CA ASP A 54 -2.87 1.83 -5.48
C ASP A 54 -3.44 1.49 -6.86
N SER A 55 -3.77 0.22 -7.10
CA SER A 55 -4.37 -0.23 -8.36
C SER A 55 -5.71 0.45 -8.64
N VAL A 56 -6.60 0.55 -7.66
CA VAL A 56 -7.90 1.21 -7.83
C VAL A 56 -7.74 2.71 -8.07
N ILE A 57 -6.85 3.38 -7.33
CA ILE A 57 -6.58 4.81 -7.52
C ILE A 57 -6.11 5.09 -8.96
N ARG A 58 -5.29 4.20 -9.54
CA ARG A 58 -4.78 4.34 -10.91
C ARG A 58 -5.79 3.91 -11.97
N SER A 59 -6.36 2.72 -11.84
CA SER A 59 -7.26 2.15 -12.86
C SER A 59 -8.54 2.96 -13.04
N GLU A 60 -9.08 3.50 -11.95
CA GLU A 60 -10.27 4.35 -11.98
C GLU A 60 -9.92 5.85 -12.09
N ARG A 61 -8.63 6.18 -12.21
CA ARG A 61 -8.12 7.55 -12.31
C ARG A 61 -8.63 8.47 -11.19
N LEU A 62 -8.81 7.91 -9.98
CA LEU A 62 -9.28 8.69 -8.84
C LEU A 62 -8.35 9.87 -8.52
N TYR A 63 -7.07 9.74 -8.84
CA TYR A 63 -6.10 10.82 -8.70
C TYR A 63 -6.44 12.06 -9.53
N ALA A 64 -7.18 11.93 -10.65
CA ALA A 64 -7.59 13.05 -11.48
C ALA A 64 -8.67 13.92 -10.83
N ASN A 65 -9.41 13.38 -9.86
CA ASN A 65 -10.36 14.17 -9.08
C ASN A 65 -9.62 15.13 -8.15
N VAL A 66 -9.83 16.45 -8.36
CA VAL A 66 -9.20 17.51 -7.56
C VAL A 66 -9.64 17.45 -6.10
N ASP A 67 -10.90 17.04 -5.85
CA ASP A 67 -11.51 16.97 -4.52
C ASP A 67 -11.31 15.64 -3.82
N LEU A 68 -10.47 14.74 -4.37
CA LEU A 68 -10.21 13.46 -3.74
C LEU A 68 -9.62 13.63 -2.34
N MET A 69 -10.38 13.19 -1.35
CA MET A 69 -9.97 13.21 0.05
C MET A 69 -9.59 11.82 0.54
N ARG A 70 -8.79 11.78 1.60
CA ARG A 70 -8.42 10.56 2.30
C ARG A 70 -9.65 9.77 2.78
N GLU A 71 -10.68 10.48 3.21
CA GLU A 71 -11.95 9.96 3.72
C GLU A 71 -12.70 9.11 2.66
N ASP A 72 -12.56 9.45 1.38
CA ASP A 72 -13.17 8.70 0.28
C ASP A 72 -12.51 7.31 0.13
N VAL A 73 -11.18 7.28 0.20
CA VAL A 73 -10.42 6.03 0.18
C VAL A 73 -10.71 5.19 1.44
N MET A 74 -10.73 5.82 2.61
CA MET A 74 -11.06 5.14 3.88
C MET A 74 -12.44 4.49 3.82
N ARG A 75 -13.45 5.22 3.33
CA ARG A 75 -14.83 4.73 3.18
C ARG A 75 -14.91 3.57 2.18
N ARG A 76 -14.26 3.72 1.05
CA ARG A 76 -14.28 2.72 -0.03
C ARG A 76 -13.66 1.39 0.37
N PHE A 77 -12.57 1.41 1.12
CA PHE A 77 -11.84 0.22 1.54
C PHE A 77 -12.17 -0.25 2.97
N GLY A 78 -13.04 0.45 3.68
CA GLY A 78 -13.44 0.10 5.04
C GLY A 78 -12.28 0.14 6.03
N ILE A 79 -11.33 1.06 5.87
CA ILE A 79 -10.12 1.17 6.69
C ILE A 79 -10.11 2.44 7.54
N SER A 80 -9.49 2.34 8.71
CA SER A 80 -9.31 3.50 9.59
C SER A 80 -8.20 4.43 9.07
N ARG A 81 -8.22 5.69 9.55
CA ARG A 81 -7.17 6.67 9.26
C ARG A 81 -5.78 6.19 9.67
N HIS A 82 -5.70 5.55 10.84
CA HIS A 82 -4.44 4.99 11.34
C HIS A 82 -3.92 3.91 10.38
N ARG A 83 -4.78 2.99 9.99
CA ARG A 83 -4.42 1.93 9.05
C ARG A 83 -3.93 2.46 7.70
N LEU A 84 -4.59 3.48 7.14
CA LEU A 84 -4.14 4.10 5.89
C LEU A 84 -2.76 4.77 6.06
N ASN A 85 -2.54 5.48 7.17
CA ASN A 85 -1.24 6.10 7.45
C ASN A 85 -0.13 5.04 7.60
N ASP A 86 -0.39 3.93 8.27
CA ASP A 86 0.57 2.82 8.40
C ASP A 86 0.94 2.23 7.05
N LEU A 87 -0.05 2.02 6.17
CA LEU A 87 0.19 1.55 4.81
C LEU A 87 1.04 2.53 4.00
N LEU A 88 0.76 3.83 4.09
CA LEU A 88 1.55 4.87 3.41
C LEU A 88 2.98 4.96 3.98
N ASN A 89 3.14 4.86 5.28
CA ASN A 89 4.46 4.84 5.93
C ASN A 89 5.28 3.63 5.47
N GLN A 90 4.67 2.46 5.44
CA GLN A 90 5.36 1.21 5.16
C GLN A 90 5.65 1.01 3.65
N TYR A 91 4.72 1.39 2.77
CA TYR A 91 4.80 1.05 1.35
C TYR A 91 4.93 2.24 0.40
N ALA A 92 4.65 3.46 0.87
CA ALA A 92 4.78 4.69 0.07
C ALA A 92 5.92 5.61 0.52
N GLY A 93 6.87 5.10 1.32
CA GLY A 93 8.04 5.85 1.79
C GLY A 93 7.72 6.95 2.80
N GLY A 94 6.71 6.77 3.64
CA GLY A 94 6.34 7.73 4.70
C GLY A 94 5.62 8.99 4.21
N LEU A 95 5.10 8.96 2.99
CA LEU A 95 4.38 10.09 2.42
C LEU A 95 3.02 10.27 3.08
N SER A 96 2.60 11.52 3.29
CA SER A 96 1.22 11.84 3.59
C SER A 96 0.30 11.52 2.41
N PHE A 97 -0.99 11.30 2.64
CA PHE A 97 -1.95 10.99 1.58
C PHE A 97 -1.94 12.03 0.42
N PRO A 98 -1.96 13.35 0.66
CA PRO A 98 -1.85 14.33 -0.42
C PRO A 98 -0.53 14.23 -1.20
N GLN A 99 0.59 13.99 -0.52
CA GLN A 99 1.88 13.81 -1.19
C GLN A 99 1.90 12.54 -2.05
N TYR A 100 1.31 11.46 -1.56
CA TYR A 100 1.17 10.21 -2.31
C TYR A 100 0.35 10.41 -3.59
N ILE A 101 -0.82 11.06 -3.50
CA ILE A 101 -1.66 11.37 -4.68
C ILE A 101 -0.93 12.31 -5.64
N ASN A 102 -0.27 13.36 -5.14
CA ASN A 102 0.50 14.28 -5.98
C ASN A 102 1.65 13.57 -6.71
N ASN A 103 2.29 12.59 -6.08
CA ASN A 103 3.31 11.77 -6.73
C ASN A 103 2.75 10.93 -7.87
N ILE A 104 1.53 10.40 -7.73
CA ILE A 104 0.84 9.68 -8.81
C ILE A 104 0.54 10.67 -9.95
N ARG A 105 -0.08 11.81 -9.66
CA ARG A 105 -0.42 12.84 -10.66
C ARG A 105 0.81 13.30 -11.45
N VAL A 106 1.94 13.53 -10.78
CA VAL A 106 3.17 13.97 -11.46
C VAL A 106 3.75 12.89 -12.37
N LYS A 107 3.66 11.60 -11.98
CA LYS A 107 4.08 10.49 -12.83
C LYS A 107 3.20 10.41 -14.09
N GLU A 108 1.89 10.45 -13.92
CA GLU A 108 0.94 10.43 -15.03
C GLU A 108 1.14 11.62 -15.96
N ALA A 109 1.39 12.83 -15.41
CA ALA A 109 1.74 14.00 -16.22
C ALA A 109 3.02 13.76 -17.03
N CYS A 110 4.04 13.12 -16.46
CA CYS A 110 5.26 12.77 -17.18
C CYS A 110 4.98 11.82 -18.35
N GLU A 111 4.16 10.78 -18.11
CA GLU A 111 3.75 9.84 -19.16
C GLU A 111 2.97 10.54 -20.29
N LEU A 112 2.01 11.43 -19.93
CA LEU A 112 1.26 12.20 -20.93
C LEU A 112 2.17 13.14 -21.73
N ILE A 113 3.13 13.81 -21.09
CA ILE A 113 4.09 14.69 -21.80
C ILE A 113 4.91 13.88 -22.81
N THR A 114 5.26 12.64 -22.48
CA THR A 114 6.10 11.77 -23.32
C THR A 114 5.32 11.18 -24.49
N HIS A 115 4.09 10.71 -24.25
CA HIS A 115 3.33 9.94 -25.24
C HIS A 115 2.30 10.78 -26.02
N HIS A 116 1.99 11.98 -25.54
CA HIS A 116 1.00 12.89 -26.12
C HIS A 116 1.60 14.28 -26.38
N PRO A 117 2.53 14.40 -27.36
CA PRO A 117 3.19 15.67 -27.69
C PRO A 117 2.18 16.74 -28.18
N GLU A 118 1.03 16.32 -28.73
CA GLU A 118 -0.06 17.19 -29.20
C GLU A 118 -0.80 17.92 -28.06
N MET A 119 -0.83 17.36 -26.84
CA MET A 119 -1.49 17.97 -25.71
C MET A 119 -0.68 19.15 -25.15
N SER A 120 -1.32 20.25 -24.84
CA SER A 120 -0.69 21.36 -24.13
C SER A 120 -0.38 21.00 -22.68
N ILE A 121 0.62 21.64 -22.07
CA ILE A 121 0.95 21.43 -20.63
C ILE A 121 -0.23 21.84 -19.74
N THR A 122 -1.04 22.79 -20.19
CA THR A 122 -2.25 23.22 -19.46
C THR A 122 -3.32 22.13 -19.47
N GLU A 123 -3.59 21.52 -20.61
CA GLU A 123 -4.51 20.38 -20.72
C GLU A 123 -4.06 19.20 -19.88
N ILE A 124 -2.77 18.84 -19.96
CA ILE A 124 -2.19 17.78 -19.12
C ILE A 124 -2.36 18.07 -17.62
N ALA A 125 -2.19 19.34 -17.19
CA ALA A 125 -2.39 19.69 -15.80
C ALA A 125 -3.82 19.38 -15.35
N PHE A 126 -4.82 19.79 -16.09
CA PHE A 126 -6.23 19.51 -15.77
C PHE A 126 -6.55 18.01 -15.83
N GLU A 127 -6.00 17.31 -16.81
CA GLU A 127 -6.21 15.87 -17.00
C GLU A 127 -5.72 15.03 -15.80
N VAL A 128 -4.66 15.47 -15.14
CA VAL A 128 -4.12 14.79 -13.95
C VAL A 128 -4.64 15.39 -12.62
N GLY A 129 -5.58 16.32 -12.65
CA GLY A 129 -6.18 16.93 -11.47
C GLY A 129 -5.31 18.00 -10.79
N PHE A 130 -4.44 18.67 -11.56
CA PHE A 130 -3.70 19.84 -11.10
C PHE A 130 -4.18 21.13 -11.77
N THR A 131 -3.94 22.26 -11.09
CA THR A 131 -3.86 23.54 -11.80
C THR A 131 -2.49 23.68 -12.49
N PRO A 132 -2.36 24.42 -13.60
CA PRO A 132 -1.08 24.58 -14.29
C PRO A 132 0.08 25.08 -13.41
N PRO A 133 -0.12 26.07 -12.50
CA PRO A 133 0.94 26.46 -11.55
C PRO A 133 1.36 25.33 -10.63
N ASN A 134 0.38 24.58 -10.08
CA ASN A 134 0.64 23.49 -9.17
C ASN A 134 1.40 22.34 -9.85
N LEU A 135 1.01 21.97 -11.09
CA LEU A 135 1.77 21.00 -11.87
C LEU A 135 3.22 21.43 -12.05
N ARG A 136 3.46 22.70 -12.41
CA ARG A 136 4.82 23.25 -12.60
C ARG A 136 5.67 23.07 -11.35
N ASP A 137 5.13 23.42 -10.18
CA ASP A 137 5.84 23.36 -8.92
C ASP A 137 6.12 21.93 -8.47
N GLN A 138 5.11 21.04 -8.54
CA GLN A 138 5.26 19.64 -8.18
C GLN A 138 6.21 18.89 -9.13
N PHE A 139 6.12 19.18 -10.43
CA PHE A 139 6.99 18.58 -11.44
C PHE A 139 8.44 19.04 -11.25
N LYS A 140 8.67 20.35 -10.98
CA LYS A 140 10.01 20.88 -10.69
C LYS A 140 10.61 20.28 -9.43
N ARG A 141 9.81 20.07 -8.36
CA ARG A 141 10.25 19.39 -7.13
C ARG A 141 10.72 17.98 -7.39
N ARG A 142 10.06 17.25 -8.29
CA ARG A 142 10.36 15.85 -8.57
C ARG A 142 11.47 15.64 -9.59
N TYR A 143 11.47 16.41 -10.68
CA TYR A 143 12.36 16.23 -11.83
C TYR A 143 13.44 17.33 -11.96
N GLY A 144 13.47 18.31 -11.09
CA GLY A 144 14.43 19.41 -11.12
C GLY A 144 14.17 20.44 -12.22
N MET A 145 13.18 20.25 -13.08
CA MET A 145 12.86 21.13 -14.22
C MET A 145 11.37 21.27 -14.43
N THR A 146 10.97 22.29 -15.21
CA THR A 146 9.55 22.51 -15.53
C THR A 146 9.05 21.51 -16.58
N PRO A 147 7.72 21.22 -16.63
CA PRO A 147 7.12 20.35 -17.64
C PRO A 147 7.47 20.77 -19.08
N THR A 148 7.43 22.07 -19.38
CA THR A 148 7.78 22.60 -20.69
C THR A 148 9.23 22.31 -21.06
N LYS A 149 10.16 22.53 -20.13
CA LYS A 149 11.57 22.24 -20.35
C LYS A 149 11.81 20.74 -20.53
N TYR A 150 11.11 19.91 -19.76
CA TYR A 150 11.19 18.44 -19.88
C TYR A 150 10.75 17.99 -21.27
N ARG A 151 9.64 18.52 -21.82
CA ARG A 151 9.19 18.23 -23.18
C ARG A 151 10.24 18.58 -24.23
N THR A 152 10.92 19.73 -24.09
CA THR A 152 11.97 20.14 -25.03
C THR A 152 13.16 19.20 -25.04
N TYR A 153 13.43 18.48 -23.95
CA TYR A 153 14.50 17.46 -23.90
C TYR A 153 14.11 16.12 -24.53
N LEU A 154 12.83 15.87 -24.77
CA LEU A 154 12.37 14.62 -25.38
C LEU A 154 12.38 14.68 -26.93
N VAL A 155 12.46 15.88 -27.49
CA VAL A 155 12.51 16.15 -28.93
C VAL A 155 13.96 16.31 -29.35
#